data_68e0133f63a89873e5ac4257c5b66b1f
#
_entry.id   68e0133f63a89873e5ac4257c5b66b1f
#
_cell.length_a   1.000
_cell.length_b   1.000
_cell.length_c   1.000
_cell.angle_alpha   90.00
_cell.angle_beta   90.00
_cell.angle_gamma   90.00
#
_symmetry.space_group_name_H-M   'P 1'
#
loop_
_entity.id
_entity.type
_entity.pdbx_description
1 polymer ?
#
loop_
_entity_poly.entity_id
_entity_poly.type
_entity_poly.pdbx_seq_one_letter_code
_entity_poly.pdbx_strand_id
1 'polypeptide(L)'
;CIRDSFLYGRLNYYAATDSAYQDKQPTYLAEADTIFAQVAVKVPDNYLGNFWRARVNSLRDPETTQGLAKPYYEAALSILEQKPDATKSVLVECNSYLGYYYFVKEDYNQSKQYWNKILEIDPENETATKALGGIK
;
A
#
# COMPACT_ATOMS: atom_id res chain seq x y z
N CYS A 1 -11.66 17.34 12.62
CA CYS A 1 -12.50 16.57 11.70
C CYS A 1 -11.68 15.54 10.95
N ILE A 2 -12.19 14.33 10.81
CA ILE A 2 -11.49 13.20 10.11
C ILE A 2 -11.17 13.56 8.67
N ARG A 3 -12.09 14.23 7.98
CA ARG A 3 -11.90 14.67 6.60
C ARG A 3 -10.72 15.62 6.47
N ASP A 4 -10.61 16.58 7.39
CA ASP A 4 -9.52 17.55 7.38
C ASP A 4 -8.18 16.89 7.73
N SER A 5 -8.20 15.96 8.70
CA SER A 5 -7.02 15.17 9.06
C SER A 5 -6.53 14.35 7.88
N PHE A 6 -7.44 13.68 7.18
CA PHE A 6 -7.11 12.88 6.01
C PHE A 6 -6.50 13.74 4.90
N LEU A 7 -7.10 14.90 4.63
CA LEU A 7 -6.57 15.84 3.64
C LEU A 7 -5.17 16.33 4.03
N TYR A 8 -4.96 16.67 5.29
CA TYR A 8 -3.66 17.12 5.79
C TYR A 8 -2.60 16.01 5.68
N GLY A 9 -2.97 14.78 5.99
CA GLY A 9 -2.09 13.63 5.80
C GLY A 9 -1.66 13.47 4.35
N ARG A 10 -2.58 13.63 3.41
CA ARG A 10 -2.28 13.56 1.97
C ARG A 10 -1.35 14.70 1.53
N LEU A 11 -1.55 15.89 2.04
CA LEU A 11 -0.67 17.02 1.73
C LEU A 11 0.76 16.74 2.18
N ASN A 12 0.94 16.18 3.37
CA ASN A 12 2.26 15.77 3.87
C ASN A 12 2.87 14.67 2.99
N TYR A 13 2.07 13.70 2.57
CA TYR A 13 2.54 12.64 1.66
C TYR A 13 3.05 13.22 0.35
N TYR A 14 2.27 14.09 -0.29
CA TYR A 14 2.68 14.69 -1.56
C TYR A 14 3.87 15.63 -1.40
N ALA A 15 3.96 16.37 -0.31
CA ALA A 15 5.15 17.18 0.00
C ALA A 15 6.40 16.29 0.11
N ALA A 16 6.26 15.10 0.72
CA ALA A 16 7.37 14.15 0.83
C ALA A 16 7.85 13.61 -0.52
N THR A 17 6.98 13.58 -1.53
CA THR A 17 7.33 13.12 -2.88
C THR A 17 7.86 14.25 -3.77
N ASP A 18 7.78 15.50 -3.33
CA ASP A 18 8.25 16.65 -4.10
C ASP A 18 9.77 16.82 -3.92
N SER A 19 10.51 16.87 -5.04
CA SER A 19 11.96 17.05 -5.03
C SER A 19 12.40 18.35 -4.37
N ALA A 20 11.54 19.38 -4.36
CA ALA A 20 11.83 20.66 -3.70
C ALA A 20 11.94 20.53 -2.17
N TYR A 21 11.33 19.49 -1.58
CA TYR A 21 11.30 19.27 -0.13
C TYR A 21 12.02 17.97 0.27
N GLN A 22 12.92 17.48 -0.55
CA GLN A 22 13.58 16.19 -0.33
C GLN A 22 14.35 16.12 0.99
N ASP A 23 14.92 17.23 1.43
CA ASP A 23 15.62 17.34 2.72
C ASP A 23 14.66 17.19 3.93
N LYS A 24 13.38 17.47 3.73
CA LYS A 24 12.32 17.38 4.75
C LYS A 24 11.47 16.12 4.62
N GLN A 25 11.79 15.25 3.67
CA GLN A 25 11.01 14.05 3.39
C GLN A 25 10.77 13.20 4.65
N PRO A 26 11.78 12.89 5.48
CA PRO A 26 11.52 12.07 6.68
C PRO A 26 10.51 12.70 7.63
N THR A 27 10.53 14.02 7.79
CA THR A 27 9.59 14.74 8.64
C THR A 27 8.17 14.65 8.09
N TYR A 28 7.98 14.91 6.80
CA TYR A 28 6.66 14.84 6.18
C TYR A 28 6.09 13.42 6.20
N LEU A 29 6.93 12.40 5.98
CA LEU A 29 6.49 11.01 6.06
C LEU A 29 6.08 10.62 7.48
N ALA A 30 6.84 11.05 8.49
CA ALA A 30 6.51 10.77 9.89
C ALA A 30 5.18 11.42 10.29
N GLU A 31 4.96 12.66 9.90
CA GLU A 31 3.68 13.36 10.16
C GLU A 31 2.52 12.69 9.46
N ALA A 32 2.69 12.35 8.19
CA ALA A 32 1.65 11.65 7.42
C ALA A 32 1.30 10.31 8.07
N ASP A 33 2.30 9.52 8.47
CA ASP A 33 2.06 8.23 9.12
C ASP A 33 1.25 8.39 10.41
N THR A 34 1.59 9.37 11.24
CA THR A 34 0.88 9.65 12.48
C THR A 34 -0.58 10.02 12.22
N ILE A 35 -0.83 10.88 11.23
CA ILE A 35 -2.17 11.32 10.88
C ILE A 35 -3.01 10.15 10.35
N PHE A 36 -2.46 9.35 9.43
CA PHE A 36 -3.18 8.21 8.88
C PHE A 36 -3.42 7.11 9.91
N ALA A 37 -2.50 6.93 10.87
CA ALA A 37 -2.71 6.03 12.00
C ALA A 37 -3.93 6.46 12.83
N GLN A 38 -4.08 7.75 13.08
CA GLN A 38 -5.25 8.29 13.80
C GLN A 38 -6.54 8.08 13.00
N VAL A 39 -6.50 8.28 11.69
CA VAL A 39 -7.65 8.02 10.82
C VAL A 39 -8.07 6.55 10.89
N ALA A 40 -7.11 5.64 10.84
CA ALA A 40 -7.38 4.20 10.92
C ALA A 40 -8.05 3.80 12.25
N VAL A 41 -7.66 4.43 13.34
CA VAL A 41 -8.26 4.18 14.66
C VAL A 41 -9.67 4.74 14.74
N LYS A 42 -9.91 5.94 14.20
CA LYS A 42 -11.22 6.61 14.29
C LYS A 42 -12.28 5.99 13.38
N VAL A 43 -11.88 5.47 12.23
CA VAL A 43 -12.79 4.83 11.26
C VAL A 43 -12.24 3.46 10.84
N PRO A 44 -12.27 2.48 11.76
CA PRO A 44 -11.62 1.18 11.53
C PRO A 44 -12.20 0.36 10.38
N ASP A 45 -13.45 0.65 9.99
CA ASP A 45 -14.10 -0.03 8.87
C ASP A 45 -13.78 0.57 7.51
N ASN A 46 -13.05 1.69 7.50
CA ASN A 46 -12.63 2.35 6.28
C ASN A 46 -11.17 2.01 5.99
N TYR A 47 -10.89 1.48 4.80
CA TYR A 47 -9.54 1.05 4.41
C TYR A 47 -8.54 2.22 4.24
N LEU A 48 -9.04 3.45 4.03
CA LEU A 48 -8.19 4.59 3.61
C LEU A 48 -7.07 4.92 4.59
N GLY A 49 -7.32 4.88 5.89
CA GLY A 49 -6.26 5.15 6.88
C GLY A 49 -5.09 4.19 6.75
N ASN A 50 -5.37 2.90 6.72
CA ASN A 50 -4.34 1.88 6.55
C ASN A 50 -3.68 1.93 5.18
N PHE A 51 -4.47 2.16 4.13
CA PHE A 51 -3.98 2.21 2.75
C PHE A 51 -2.96 3.35 2.55
N TRP A 52 -3.28 4.55 3.01
CA TRP A 52 -2.36 5.68 2.92
C TRP A 52 -1.17 5.54 3.85
N ARG A 53 -1.36 4.93 5.01
CA ARG A 53 -0.25 4.58 5.91
C ARG A 53 0.70 3.60 5.24
N ALA A 54 0.17 2.65 4.49
CA ALA A 54 0.97 1.72 3.68
C ALA A 54 1.81 2.47 2.65
N ARG A 55 1.21 3.41 1.93
CA ARG A 55 1.93 4.23 0.94
C ARG A 55 3.07 5.03 1.57
N VAL A 56 2.82 5.64 2.73
CA VAL A 56 3.86 6.38 3.47
C VAL A 56 5.03 5.45 3.81
N ASN A 57 4.73 4.28 4.35
CA ASN A 57 5.77 3.33 4.78
C ASN A 57 6.48 2.67 3.59
N SER A 58 5.82 2.55 2.44
CA SER A 58 6.45 2.12 1.20
C SER A 58 7.53 3.12 0.74
N LEU A 59 7.29 4.42 0.90
CA LEU A 59 8.30 5.45 0.61
C LEU A 59 9.49 5.40 1.58
N ARG A 60 9.26 4.94 2.80
CA ARG A 60 10.32 4.78 3.81
C ARG A 60 11.18 3.53 3.58
N ASP A 61 10.69 2.61 2.76
CA ASP A 61 11.33 1.32 2.47
C ASP A 61 11.18 1.04 0.96
N PRO A 62 11.79 1.88 0.10
CA PRO A 62 11.53 1.83 -1.35
C PRO A 62 11.90 0.51 -2.01
N GLU A 63 12.85 -0.22 -1.45
CA GLU A 63 13.26 -1.53 -1.97
C GLU A 63 12.51 -2.70 -1.33
N THR A 64 11.60 -2.42 -0.43
CA THR A 64 10.75 -3.42 0.25
C THR A 64 11.54 -4.48 1.04
N THR A 65 12.76 -4.14 1.44
CA THR A 65 13.64 -5.07 2.16
C THR A 65 13.21 -5.28 3.60
N GLN A 66 12.63 -4.26 4.24
CA GLN A 66 12.16 -4.32 5.62
C GLN A 66 10.68 -4.72 5.72
N GLY A 67 9.90 -4.46 4.66
CA GLY A 67 8.46 -4.73 4.65
C GLY A 67 7.66 -3.81 5.54
N LEU A 68 8.08 -2.54 5.68
CA LEU A 68 7.42 -1.57 6.56
C LEU A 68 5.95 -1.35 6.21
N ALA A 69 5.59 -1.40 4.94
CA ALA A 69 4.22 -1.19 4.47
C ALA A 69 3.35 -2.45 4.56
N LYS A 70 3.95 -3.63 4.72
CA LYS A 70 3.23 -4.92 4.67
C LYS A 70 2.02 -4.97 5.61
N PRO A 71 2.14 -4.69 6.92
CA PRO A 71 0.99 -4.82 7.82
C PRO A 71 -0.16 -3.88 7.45
N TYR A 72 0.14 -2.74 6.88
CA TYR A 72 -0.87 -1.74 6.51
C TYR A 72 -1.58 -2.09 5.21
N TYR A 73 -0.86 -2.62 4.22
CA TYR A 73 -1.50 -3.16 3.02
C TYR A 73 -2.36 -4.39 3.36
N GLU A 74 -1.90 -5.25 4.23
CA GLU A 74 -2.70 -6.40 4.69
C GLU A 74 -3.96 -5.96 5.41
N ALA A 75 -3.87 -4.97 6.29
CA ALA A 75 -5.03 -4.43 7.01
C ALA A 75 -6.04 -3.79 6.05
N ALA A 76 -5.56 -2.99 5.09
CA ALA A 76 -6.42 -2.40 4.07
C ALA A 76 -7.11 -3.47 3.22
N LEU A 77 -6.36 -4.47 2.79
CA LEU A 77 -6.88 -5.57 1.97
C LEU A 77 -7.93 -6.38 2.71
N SER A 78 -7.73 -6.67 3.99
CA SER A 78 -8.71 -7.36 4.84
C SER A 78 -10.05 -6.63 4.89
N ILE A 79 -10.03 -5.31 4.98
CA ILE A 79 -11.25 -4.49 4.95
C ILE A 79 -11.89 -4.53 3.55
N LEU A 80 -11.09 -4.38 2.50
CA LEU A 80 -11.56 -4.35 1.11
C LEU A 80 -12.18 -5.67 0.67
N GLU A 81 -11.62 -6.79 1.09
CA GLU A 81 -12.11 -8.13 0.72
C GLU A 81 -13.51 -8.42 1.27
N GLN A 82 -13.94 -7.70 2.29
CA GLN A 82 -15.29 -7.81 2.84
C GLN A 82 -16.32 -6.98 2.07
N LYS A 83 -15.90 -6.21 1.07
CA LYS A 83 -16.76 -5.29 0.33
C LYS A 83 -16.86 -5.73 -1.13
N PRO A 84 -18.08 -6.02 -1.64
CA PRO A 84 -18.25 -6.50 -3.01
C PRO A 84 -17.95 -5.45 -4.08
N ASP A 85 -17.96 -4.17 -3.72
CA ASP A 85 -17.75 -3.03 -4.61
C ASP A 85 -16.39 -2.37 -4.44
N ALA A 86 -15.42 -3.09 -3.88
CA ALA A 86 -14.06 -2.57 -3.68
C ALA A 86 -13.43 -2.13 -5.01
N THR A 87 -12.74 -0.98 -5.00
CA THR A 87 -12.11 -0.41 -6.19
C THR A 87 -10.98 -1.31 -6.70
N LYS A 88 -11.04 -1.70 -7.97
CA LYS A 88 -10.05 -2.60 -8.58
C LYS A 88 -8.61 -2.08 -8.44
N SER A 89 -8.39 -0.79 -8.73
CA SER A 89 -7.04 -0.21 -8.68
C SER A 89 -6.42 -0.30 -7.28
N VAL A 90 -7.22 -0.17 -6.23
CA VAL A 90 -6.76 -0.28 -4.86
C VAL A 90 -6.40 -1.73 -4.52
N LEU A 91 -7.25 -2.68 -4.93
CA LEU A 91 -6.98 -4.11 -4.76
C LEU A 91 -5.70 -4.52 -5.49
N VAL A 92 -5.50 -4.03 -6.71
CA VAL A 92 -4.29 -4.30 -7.50
C VAL A 92 -3.05 -3.75 -6.79
N GLU A 93 -3.11 -2.53 -6.27
CA GLU A 93 -1.97 -1.94 -5.55
C GLU A 93 -1.58 -2.77 -4.32
N CYS A 94 -2.56 -3.13 -3.48
CA CYS A 94 -2.31 -3.93 -2.28
C CYS A 94 -1.68 -5.30 -2.61
N ASN A 95 -2.27 -6.00 -3.58
CA ASN A 95 -1.78 -7.31 -3.98
C ASN A 95 -0.41 -7.23 -4.68
N SER A 96 -0.15 -6.18 -5.46
CA SER A 96 1.15 -5.97 -6.10
C SER A 96 2.26 -5.78 -5.08
N TYR A 97 2.03 -4.96 -4.06
CA TYR A 97 3.02 -4.78 -3.00
C TYR A 97 3.32 -6.10 -2.30
N LEU A 98 2.27 -6.83 -1.91
CA LEU A 98 2.44 -8.09 -1.19
C LEU A 98 3.10 -9.15 -2.06
N GLY A 99 2.76 -9.22 -3.35
CA GLY A 99 3.42 -10.10 -4.30
C GLY A 99 4.91 -9.81 -4.41
N TYR A 100 5.27 -8.55 -4.53
CA TYR A 100 6.67 -8.13 -4.59
C TYR A 100 7.40 -8.38 -3.26
N TYR A 101 6.76 -8.09 -2.13
CA TYR A 101 7.33 -8.36 -0.81
C TYR A 101 7.74 -9.82 -0.66
N TYR A 102 6.84 -10.75 -0.96
CA TYR A 102 7.14 -12.16 -0.84
C TYR A 102 8.17 -12.63 -1.87
N PHE A 103 8.22 -12.00 -3.04
CA PHE A 103 9.29 -12.25 -4.01
C PHE A 103 10.67 -11.87 -3.43
N VAL A 104 10.78 -10.69 -2.82
CA VAL A 104 12.02 -10.21 -2.17
C VAL A 104 12.44 -11.15 -1.03
N LYS A 105 11.46 -11.72 -0.32
CA LYS A 105 11.71 -12.69 0.75
C LYS A 105 11.93 -14.11 0.26
N GLU A 106 11.93 -14.32 -1.05
CA GLU A 106 12.10 -15.64 -1.70
C GLU A 106 11.00 -16.63 -1.35
N ASP A 107 9.86 -16.16 -0.84
CA ASP A 107 8.65 -16.97 -0.66
C ASP A 107 7.82 -16.92 -1.95
N TYR A 108 8.25 -17.66 -2.93
CA TYR A 108 7.66 -17.62 -4.28
C TYR A 108 6.24 -18.17 -4.31
N ASN A 109 5.89 -19.08 -3.43
CA ASN A 109 4.53 -19.61 -3.34
C ASN A 109 3.55 -18.51 -2.93
N GLN A 110 3.86 -17.76 -1.89
CA GLN A 110 3.04 -16.62 -1.46
C GLN A 110 3.02 -15.53 -2.52
N SER A 111 4.17 -15.24 -3.12
CA SER A 111 4.26 -14.24 -4.18
C SER A 111 3.31 -14.56 -5.32
N LYS A 112 3.32 -15.81 -5.81
CA LYS A 112 2.42 -16.25 -6.89
C LYS A 112 0.94 -16.09 -6.52
N GLN A 113 0.57 -16.36 -5.28
CA GLN A 113 -0.81 -16.23 -4.82
C GLN A 113 -1.31 -14.79 -4.98
N TYR A 114 -0.50 -13.80 -4.59
CA TYR A 114 -0.89 -12.40 -4.71
C TYR A 114 -0.97 -11.93 -6.17
N TRP A 115 -0.01 -12.34 -7.01
CA TRP A 115 -0.05 -12.01 -8.43
C TRP A 115 -1.25 -12.67 -9.14
N ASN A 116 -1.60 -13.90 -8.77
CA ASN A 116 -2.78 -14.57 -9.31
C ASN A 116 -4.07 -13.87 -8.89
N LYS A 117 -4.16 -13.37 -7.66
CA LYS A 117 -5.32 -12.57 -7.23
C LYS A 117 -5.52 -11.33 -8.12
N ILE A 118 -4.44 -10.71 -8.58
CA ILE A 118 -4.54 -9.58 -9.50
C ILE A 118 -5.15 -10.03 -10.83
N LEU A 119 -4.73 -11.17 -11.37
CA LEU A 119 -5.26 -11.68 -12.63
C LEU A 119 -6.74 -12.12 -12.52
N GLU A 120 -7.21 -12.49 -11.34
CA GLU A 120 -8.63 -12.74 -11.11
C GLU A 120 -9.46 -11.45 -11.22
N ILE A 121 -8.90 -10.32 -10.80
CA ILE A 121 -9.56 -9.00 -10.83
C ILE A 121 -9.38 -8.33 -12.20
N ASP A 122 -8.19 -8.45 -12.77
CA ASP A 122 -7.75 -7.81 -14.01
C ASP A 122 -6.94 -8.82 -14.82
N PRO A 123 -7.61 -9.65 -15.65
CA PRO A 123 -6.93 -10.70 -16.41
C PRO A 123 -5.86 -10.20 -17.39
N GLU A 124 -5.95 -8.95 -17.79
CA GLU A 124 -5.01 -8.34 -18.72
C GLU A 124 -3.88 -7.56 -18.04
N ASN A 125 -3.73 -7.69 -16.73
CA ASN A 125 -2.70 -6.97 -15.98
C ASN A 125 -1.30 -7.44 -16.41
N GLU A 126 -0.59 -6.57 -17.10
CA GLU A 126 0.73 -6.88 -17.63
C GLU A 126 1.77 -7.09 -16.53
N THR A 127 1.70 -6.31 -15.46
CA THR A 127 2.66 -6.41 -14.33
C THR A 127 2.56 -7.78 -13.67
N ALA A 128 1.33 -8.24 -13.39
CA ALA A 128 1.11 -9.55 -12.79
C ALA A 128 1.58 -10.67 -13.71
N THR A 129 1.28 -10.57 -15.00
CA THR A 129 1.72 -11.55 -16.00
C THR A 129 3.24 -11.65 -16.06
N LYS A 130 3.92 -10.51 -16.10
CA LYS A 130 5.39 -10.45 -16.12
C LYS A 130 5.99 -11.00 -14.83
N ALA A 131 5.42 -10.64 -13.68
CA ALA A 131 5.88 -11.11 -12.39
C ALA A 131 5.78 -12.64 -12.29
N LEU A 132 4.66 -13.22 -12.68
CA LEU A 132 4.45 -14.67 -12.67
C LEU A 132 5.42 -15.38 -13.64
N GLY A 133 5.70 -14.78 -14.79
CA GLY A 133 6.67 -15.32 -15.75
C GLY A 133 8.09 -15.33 -15.23
N GLY A 134 8.44 -14.43 -14.32
CA GLY A 134 9.76 -14.33 -13.70
C GLY A 134 9.94 -15.17 -12.44
N ILE A 135 8.88 -15.75 -11.90
CA ILE A 135 8.94 -16.58 -10.68
C ILE A 135 9.05 -18.05 -11.07
N LYS A 136 10.07 -18.70 -10.57
CA LYS A 136 10.34 -20.13 -10.88
C LYS A 136 9.50 -21.09 -10.06
#